data_090a103da9f18d1fa792b310083b7f70
#
_entry.id   090a103da9f18d1fa792b310083b7f70
#
_cell.length_a   1.000
_cell.length_b   1.000
_cell.length_c   1.000
_cell.angle_alpha   90.00
_cell.angle_beta   90.00
_cell.angle_gamma   90.00
#
_symmetry.space_group_name_H-M   'P 1'
#
loop_
_entity.id
_entity.type
_entity.pdbx_description
1 polymer ?
#
loop_
_entity_poly.entity_id
_entity_poly.type
_entity_poly.pdbx_seq_one_letter_code
_entity_poly.pdbx_strand_id
1 'polypeptide(L)'
;MKKKLLFVINPISGGRRKSQFPKKLAECLDHERFDYEIFWWEEVNSLDPALSNFVQNGGDAIIAVGGDGTINHIAKFIVTKSPRIKLGIIPQGSGNGLSRGIQIPMRVHKAIEVINRFKTASLDIGLMNNRVFSNVAGCGFDALVTHSFANSKKRGFWSYAKSIYSQFKYTRNLTVDVEIESESIEHQAFIVSIANGVQWGNNFYVAPDASYNDGELDIVLLNKPKLYQVFGLVKALYFRKETSLITRLRCKQAIIRMERPVYTHYDGEPAGKEQVLEVKLAANPVQVIC
;
A
#
# COMPACT_ATOMS: atom_id res chain seq x y z
N MET A 1 30.77 -11.12 -10.05
CA MET A 1 29.89 -11.93 -9.19
C MET A 1 28.43 -11.68 -9.62
N LYS A 2 27.62 -12.73 -9.67
CA LYS A 2 26.19 -12.58 -9.89
C LYS A 2 25.52 -11.98 -8.67
N LYS A 3 24.43 -11.25 -8.88
CA LYS A 3 23.60 -10.74 -7.79
C LYS A 3 22.64 -11.82 -7.29
N LYS A 4 22.42 -11.87 -5.98
CA LYS A 4 21.55 -12.85 -5.35
C LYS A 4 20.14 -12.28 -5.15
N LEU A 5 19.14 -12.96 -5.65
CA LEU A 5 17.73 -12.57 -5.58
C LEU A 5 16.91 -13.60 -4.80
N LEU A 6 16.05 -13.15 -3.89
CA LEU A 6 15.03 -13.98 -3.24
C LEU A 6 13.65 -13.63 -3.76
N PHE A 7 12.99 -14.56 -4.45
CA PHE A 7 11.60 -14.41 -4.88
C PHE A 7 10.66 -14.93 -3.79
N VAL A 8 9.96 -14.04 -3.13
CA VAL A 8 8.95 -14.37 -2.11
C VAL A 8 7.59 -14.47 -2.78
N ILE A 9 7.06 -15.68 -2.88
CA ILE A 9 5.78 -15.96 -3.52
C ILE A 9 4.70 -16.13 -2.46
N ASN A 10 3.69 -15.24 -2.47
CA ASN A 10 2.49 -15.42 -1.66
C ASN A 10 1.43 -16.20 -2.48
N PRO A 11 1.18 -17.49 -2.19
CA PRO A 11 0.34 -18.34 -3.03
C PRO A 11 -1.13 -17.92 -3.08
N ILE A 12 -1.64 -17.28 -2.03
CA ILE A 12 -3.05 -16.88 -1.90
C ILE A 12 -3.38 -15.50 -2.44
N SER A 13 -2.38 -14.67 -2.75
CA SER A 13 -2.62 -13.31 -3.23
C SER A 13 -3.27 -13.29 -4.62
N GLY A 14 -4.27 -12.41 -4.83
CA GLY A 14 -4.93 -12.20 -6.12
C GLY A 14 -5.77 -13.37 -6.65
N GLY A 15 -6.00 -14.42 -5.85
CA GLY A 15 -6.84 -15.56 -6.23
C GLY A 15 -6.35 -16.40 -7.43
N ARG A 16 -5.13 -16.16 -7.91
CA ARG A 16 -4.53 -16.86 -9.06
C ARG A 16 -3.53 -17.92 -8.59
N ARG A 17 -3.60 -19.13 -9.20
CA ARG A 17 -2.58 -20.16 -8.98
C ARG A 17 -1.23 -19.69 -9.53
N LYS A 18 -0.20 -19.70 -8.69
CA LYS A 18 1.17 -19.27 -9.06
C LYS A 18 2.09 -20.44 -9.40
N SER A 19 1.55 -21.64 -9.55
CA SER A 19 2.31 -22.86 -9.89
C SER A 19 3.15 -22.74 -11.16
N GLN A 20 2.74 -21.91 -12.11
CA GLN A 20 3.51 -21.67 -13.35
C GLN A 20 4.58 -20.57 -13.23
N PHE A 21 4.63 -19.86 -12.09
CA PHE A 21 5.57 -18.76 -11.92
C PHE A 21 7.04 -19.21 -11.99
N PRO A 22 7.47 -20.32 -11.33
CA PRO A 22 8.86 -20.76 -11.41
C PRO A 22 9.31 -21.06 -12.85
N LYS A 23 8.45 -21.64 -13.69
CA LYS A 23 8.74 -21.87 -15.10
C LYS A 23 8.96 -20.56 -15.85
N LYS A 24 8.06 -19.59 -15.69
CA LYS A 24 8.18 -18.27 -16.31
C LYS A 24 9.42 -17.52 -15.82
N LEU A 25 9.78 -17.66 -14.54
CA LEU A 25 10.98 -17.08 -13.98
C LEU A 25 12.22 -17.65 -14.65
N ALA A 26 12.31 -18.98 -14.76
CA ALA A 26 13.41 -19.66 -15.41
C ALA A 26 13.57 -19.29 -16.91
N GLU A 27 12.46 -19.00 -17.60
CA GLU A 27 12.47 -18.61 -19.01
C GLU A 27 12.85 -17.13 -19.22
N CYS A 28 12.56 -16.25 -18.26
CA CYS A 28 12.64 -14.78 -18.47
C CYS A 28 13.75 -14.11 -17.68
N LEU A 29 14.27 -14.72 -16.60
CA LEU A 29 15.34 -14.12 -15.80
C LEU A 29 16.70 -14.27 -16.50
N ASP A 30 17.53 -13.25 -16.39
CA ASP A 30 18.91 -13.24 -16.89
C ASP A 30 19.83 -14.05 -15.94
N HIS A 31 20.03 -15.32 -16.24
CA HIS A 31 20.83 -16.23 -15.44
C HIS A 31 22.35 -15.97 -15.50
N GLU A 32 22.82 -15.14 -16.41
CA GLU A 32 24.23 -14.71 -16.42
C GLU A 32 24.51 -13.68 -15.34
N ARG A 33 23.51 -12.86 -15.01
CA ARG A 33 23.61 -11.76 -14.05
C ARG A 33 23.10 -12.09 -12.65
N PHE A 34 22.18 -13.06 -12.53
CA PHE A 34 21.47 -13.34 -11.29
C PHE A 34 21.51 -14.82 -10.89
N ASP A 35 21.81 -15.07 -9.61
CA ASP A 35 21.48 -16.28 -8.90
C ASP A 35 20.20 -16.02 -8.09
N TYR A 36 19.32 -17.02 -7.98
CA TYR A 36 18.05 -16.79 -7.30
C TYR A 36 17.60 -17.98 -6.47
N GLU A 37 16.83 -17.65 -5.44
CA GLU A 37 16.10 -18.58 -4.58
C GLU A 37 14.59 -18.26 -4.65
N ILE A 38 13.74 -19.26 -4.46
CA ILE A 38 12.29 -19.13 -4.38
C ILE A 38 11.84 -19.52 -2.99
N PHE A 39 11.12 -18.62 -2.31
CA PHE A 39 10.50 -18.88 -1.04
C PHE A 39 8.97 -18.79 -1.19
N TRP A 40 8.26 -19.86 -0.86
CA TRP A 40 6.80 -19.89 -0.80
C TRP A 40 6.34 -19.47 0.59
N TRP A 41 5.70 -18.33 0.66
CA TRP A 41 5.19 -17.81 1.92
C TRP A 41 3.81 -18.42 2.24
N GLU A 42 3.82 -19.57 2.87
CA GLU A 42 2.60 -20.33 3.23
C GLU A 42 2.18 -20.05 4.67
N GLU A 43 3.15 -19.84 5.57
CA GLU A 43 2.93 -19.58 6.99
C GLU A 43 3.31 -18.15 7.37
N VAL A 44 2.46 -17.47 8.13
CA VAL A 44 2.63 -16.05 8.51
C VAL A 44 4.00 -15.79 9.14
N ASN A 45 4.45 -16.66 10.04
CA ASN A 45 5.67 -16.45 10.82
C ASN A 45 6.96 -16.96 10.14
N SER A 46 6.86 -17.60 8.96
CA SER A 46 8.02 -18.19 8.28
C SER A 46 8.84 -17.17 7.47
N LEU A 47 8.25 -16.04 7.13
CA LEU A 47 8.86 -15.08 6.19
C LEU A 47 10.05 -14.34 6.82
N ASP A 48 9.89 -13.73 7.98
CA ASP A 48 10.95 -12.93 8.62
C ASP A 48 12.26 -13.71 8.85
N PRO A 49 12.23 -14.97 9.33
CA PRO A 49 13.43 -15.82 9.40
C PRO A 49 14.08 -16.07 8.04
N ALA A 50 13.28 -16.37 7.00
CA ALA A 50 13.79 -16.60 5.66
C ALA A 50 14.45 -15.35 5.07
N LEU A 51 13.83 -14.17 5.24
CA LEU A 51 14.41 -12.89 4.82
C LEU A 51 15.72 -12.60 5.55
N SER A 52 15.76 -12.82 6.86
CA SER A 52 16.96 -12.59 7.68
C SER A 52 18.12 -13.49 7.26
N ASN A 53 17.85 -14.78 7.04
CA ASN A 53 18.84 -15.74 6.54
C ASN A 53 19.39 -15.34 5.17
N PHE A 54 18.50 -14.96 4.24
CA PHE A 54 18.91 -14.52 2.91
C PHE A 54 19.84 -13.30 2.96
N VAL A 55 19.52 -12.31 3.80
CA VAL A 55 20.33 -11.11 3.98
C VAL A 55 21.70 -11.43 4.59
N GLN A 56 21.75 -12.31 5.61
CA GLN A 56 23.00 -12.74 6.24
C GLN A 56 23.91 -13.49 5.25
N ASN A 57 23.34 -14.20 4.29
CA ASN A 57 24.07 -14.90 3.23
C ASN A 57 24.44 -13.99 2.03
N GLY A 58 24.38 -12.67 2.21
CA GLY A 58 24.83 -11.71 1.21
C GLY A 58 23.84 -11.48 0.06
N GLY A 59 22.52 -11.56 0.34
CA GLY A 59 21.47 -11.22 -0.62
C GLY A 59 21.52 -9.76 -1.08
N ASP A 60 21.18 -9.51 -2.36
CA ASP A 60 21.15 -8.18 -2.97
C ASP A 60 19.75 -7.59 -3.06
N ALA A 61 18.75 -8.41 -3.37
CA ALA A 61 17.36 -7.95 -3.49
C ALA A 61 16.33 -9.02 -3.12
N ILE A 62 15.20 -8.58 -2.56
CA ILE A 62 14.03 -9.39 -2.28
C ILE A 62 12.93 -8.99 -3.25
N ILE A 63 12.37 -9.97 -3.96
CA ILE A 63 11.37 -9.77 -5.01
C ILE A 63 10.01 -10.22 -4.49
N ALA A 64 9.11 -9.28 -4.26
CA ALA A 64 7.74 -9.54 -3.85
C ALA A 64 6.90 -10.06 -5.03
N VAL A 65 6.51 -11.33 -5.00
CA VAL A 65 5.59 -11.93 -5.99
C VAL A 65 4.21 -12.03 -5.36
N GLY A 66 3.47 -10.91 -5.40
CA GLY A 66 2.21 -10.82 -4.65
C GLY A 66 1.44 -9.52 -4.88
N GLY A 67 0.59 -9.16 -3.94
CA GLY A 67 -0.13 -7.90 -3.87
C GLY A 67 0.48 -6.94 -2.85
N ASP A 68 -0.27 -5.85 -2.58
CA ASP A 68 0.18 -4.77 -1.70
C ASP A 68 0.56 -5.25 -0.29
N GLY A 69 -0.17 -6.21 0.30
CA GLY A 69 0.18 -6.79 1.61
C GLY A 69 1.53 -7.54 1.61
N THR A 70 1.87 -8.25 0.52
CA THR A 70 3.18 -8.91 0.39
C THR A 70 4.30 -7.87 0.27
N ILE A 71 4.06 -6.82 -0.51
CA ILE A 71 5.00 -5.71 -0.69
C ILE A 71 5.22 -5.00 0.65
N ASN A 72 4.14 -4.67 1.36
CA ASN A 72 4.19 -3.98 2.65
C ASN A 72 5.01 -4.76 3.68
N HIS A 73 4.80 -6.09 3.79
CA HIS A 73 5.55 -6.91 4.74
C HIS A 73 7.06 -6.90 4.45
N ILE A 74 7.44 -7.03 3.18
CA ILE A 74 8.85 -6.99 2.76
C ILE A 74 9.43 -5.58 2.94
N ALA A 75 8.69 -4.53 2.58
CA ALA A 75 9.10 -3.14 2.80
C ALA A 75 9.34 -2.84 4.28
N LYS A 76 8.44 -3.32 5.17
CA LYS A 76 8.61 -3.24 6.62
C LYS A 76 9.92 -3.90 7.07
N PHE A 77 10.20 -5.12 6.59
CA PHE A 77 11.43 -5.82 6.92
C PHE A 77 12.66 -5.02 6.47
N ILE A 78 12.65 -4.51 5.23
CA ILE A 78 13.75 -3.71 4.68
C ILE A 78 14.00 -2.46 5.54
N VAL A 79 12.96 -1.67 5.79
CA VAL A 79 13.07 -0.41 6.56
C VAL A 79 13.58 -0.66 7.97
N THR A 80 13.11 -1.73 8.63
CA THR A 80 13.42 -1.96 10.05
C THR A 80 14.69 -2.76 10.30
N LYS A 81 15.07 -3.65 9.38
CA LYS A 81 16.15 -4.62 9.63
C LYS A 81 17.29 -4.57 8.60
N SER A 82 17.04 -4.12 7.38
CA SER A 82 18.01 -4.29 6.29
C SER A 82 17.90 -3.22 5.19
N PRO A 83 18.13 -1.92 5.49
CA PRO A 83 17.86 -0.82 4.55
C PRO A 83 18.71 -0.84 3.26
N ARG A 84 19.76 -1.63 3.20
CA ARG A 84 20.61 -1.82 1.98
C ARG A 84 19.99 -2.76 0.94
N ILE A 85 19.04 -3.60 1.34
CA ILE A 85 18.40 -4.58 0.44
C ILE A 85 17.44 -3.86 -0.50
N LYS A 86 17.46 -4.24 -1.77
CA LYS A 86 16.55 -3.70 -2.78
C LYS A 86 15.24 -4.46 -2.79
N LEU A 87 14.15 -3.76 -3.05
CA LEU A 87 12.83 -4.34 -3.25
C LEU A 87 12.55 -4.47 -4.75
N GLY A 88 12.28 -5.67 -5.22
CA GLY A 88 11.69 -5.89 -6.54
C GLY A 88 10.21 -6.25 -6.40
N ILE A 89 9.42 -5.99 -7.44
CA ILE A 89 7.98 -6.24 -7.40
C ILE A 89 7.53 -6.97 -8.66
N ILE A 90 6.81 -8.08 -8.49
CA ILE A 90 6.05 -8.76 -9.54
C ILE A 90 4.57 -8.77 -9.12
N PRO A 91 3.74 -7.87 -9.69
CA PRO A 91 2.38 -7.65 -9.23
C PRO A 91 1.48 -8.86 -9.51
N GLN A 92 0.97 -9.49 -8.45
CA GLN A 92 0.04 -10.61 -8.53
C GLN A 92 -1.08 -10.53 -7.48
N GLY A 93 -1.37 -9.33 -7.00
CA GLY A 93 -2.51 -9.03 -6.12
C GLY A 93 -3.75 -8.58 -6.88
N SER A 94 -4.82 -8.26 -6.14
CA SER A 94 -6.08 -7.75 -6.71
C SER A 94 -6.02 -6.25 -7.01
N GLY A 95 -5.45 -5.44 -6.11
CA GLY A 95 -5.37 -3.96 -6.24
C GLY A 95 -4.09 -3.52 -6.94
N ASN A 96 -2.95 -3.94 -6.40
CA ASN A 96 -1.60 -3.56 -6.83
C ASN A 96 -1.43 -2.04 -6.91
N GLY A 97 -1.89 -1.32 -5.86
CA GLY A 97 -1.91 0.14 -5.81
C GLY A 97 -0.52 0.74 -5.95
N LEU A 98 0.44 0.28 -5.13
CA LEU A 98 1.82 0.73 -5.22
C LEU A 98 2.43 0.41 -6.58
N SER A 99 2.30 -0.84 -7.05
CA SER A 99 2.89 -1.25 -8.34
C SER A 99 2.41 -0.41 -9.51
N ARG A 100 1.12 -0.06 -9.53
CA ARG A 100 0.54 0.83 -10.55
C ARG A 100 1.05 2.26 -10.40
N GLY A 101 1.17 2.74 -9.17
CA GLY A 101 1.66 4.09 -8.87
C GLY A 101 3.09 4.31 -9.35
N ILE A 102 3.99 3.37 -9.12
CA ILE A 102 5.38 3.41 -9.58
C ILE A 102 5.59 2.77 -10.96
N GLN A 103 4.50 2.53 -11.71
CA GLN A 103 4.49 2.07 -13.11
C GLN A 103 5.15 0.69 -13.36
N ILE A 104 5.16 -0.20 -12.37
CA ILE A 104 5.61 -1.58 -12.59
C ILE A 104 4.61 -2.32 -13.49
N PRO A 105 5.06 -2.97 -14.57
CA PRO A 105 4.19 -3.70 -15.48
C PRO A 105 3.39 -4.81 -14.79
N MET A 106 2.07 -4.88 -15.07
CA MET A 106 1.18 -5.90 -14.50
C MET A 106 1.38 -7.31 -15.11
N ARG A 107 2.05 -7.42 -16.25
CA ARG A 107 2.35 -8.70 -16.89
C ARG A 107 3.66 -9.26 -16.32
N VAL A 108 3.64 -10.52 -15.85
CA VAL A 108 4.77 -11.17 -15.16
C VAL A 108 6.09 -11.07 -15.95
N HIS A 109 6.09 -11.44 -17.24
CA HIS A 109 7.31 -11.37 -18.06
C HIS A 109 7.87 -9.95 -18.17
N LYS A 110 7.00 -8.93 -18.27
CA LYS A 110 7.43 -7.53 -18.30
C LYS A 110 7.96 -7.05 -16.95
N ALA A 111 7.39 -7.52 -15.85
CA ALA A 111 7.92 -7.22 -14.52
C ALA A 111 9.29 -7.90 -14.30
N ILE A 112 9.51 -9.12 -14.83
CA ILE A 112 10.84 -9.77 -14.80
C ILE A 112 11.85 -8.98 -15.66
N GLU A 113 11.45 -8.43 -16.82
CA GLU A 113 12.33 -7.55 -17.60
C GLU A 113 12.78 -6.31 -16.80
N VAL A 114 11.92 -5.75 -15.93
CA VAL A 114 12.32 -4.67 -15.01
C VAL A 114 13.36 -5.17 -14.02
N ILE A 115 13.15 -6.35 -13.43
CA ILE A 115 14.15 -6.97 -12.53
C ILE A 115 15.48 -7.17 -13.26
N ASN A 116 15.47 -7.65 -14.51
CA ASN A 116 16.67 -7.85 -15.31
C ASN A 116 17.46 -6.55 -15.55
N ARG A 117 16.80 -5.40 -15.67
CA ARG A 117 17.48 -4.10 -15.78
C ARG A 117 18.22 -3.72 -14.50
N PHE A 118 17.67 -4.08 -13.35
CA PHE A 118 18.19 -3.81 -12.01
C PHE A 118 18.47 -2.32 -11.73
N LYS A 119 17.72 -1.43 -12.37
CA LYS A 119 17.73 0.01 -12.06
C LYS A 119 16.87 0.25 -10.83
N THR A 120 17.28 1.17 -9.98
CA THR A 120 16.54 1.47 -8.74
C THR A 120 16.14 2.92 -8.66
N ALA A 121 15.00 3.17 -8.02
CA ALA A 121 14.58 4.47 -7.58
C ALA A 121 14.28 4.43 -6.07
N SER A 122 14.39 5.58 -5.43
CA SER A 122 14.03 5.74 -4.02
C SER A 122 12.50 5.71 -3.88
N LEU A 123 12.02 5.01 -2.87
CA LEU A 123 10.62 4.96 -2.47
C LEU A 123 10.54 5.37 -1.00
N ASP A 124 9.88 6.47 -0.72
CA ASP A 124 9.55 6.87 0.64
C ASP A 124 8.58 5.86 1.26
N ILE A 125 8.67 5.67 2.55
CA ILE A 125 7.82 4.75 3.30
C ILE A 125 7.17 5.51 4.43
N GLY A 126 5.84 5.48 4.47
CA GLY A 126 5.08 6.11 5.54
C GLY A 126 5.04 5.25 6.80
N LEU A 127 4.98 5.92 7.93
CA LEU A 127 4.70 5.36 9.24
C LEU A 127 3.46 6.02 9.81
N MET A 128 2.50 5.22 10.26
CA MET A 128 1.36 5.68 11.02
C MET A 128 1.31 4.86 12.33
N ASN A 129 1.44 5.53 13.49
CA ASN A 129 1.60 4.89 14.80
C ASN A 129 2.71 3.81 14.79
N ASN A 130 3.87 4.13 14.20
CA ASN A 130 5.03 3.25 14.02
C ASN A 130 4.78 1.99 13.18
N ARG A 131 3.63 1.87 12.50
CA ARG A 131 3.37 0.81 11.52
C ARG A 131 3.65 1.32 10.11
N VAL A 132 4.34 0.50 9.34
CA VAL A 132 4.73 0.80 7.97
C VAL A 132 3.53 0.73 7.03
N PHE A 133 3.44 1.70 6.13
CA PHE A 133 2.64 1.62 4.90
C PHE A 133 3.46 2.13 3.71
N SER A 134 3.26 1.51 2.57
CA SER A 134 4.01 1.84 1.36
C SER A 134 3.23 2.71 0.37
N ASN A 135 1.91 2.65 0.43
CA ASN A 135 1.04 3.34 -0.52
C ASN A 135 0.05 4.27 0.19
N VAL A 136 -0.94 3.75 0.91
CA VAL A 136 -1.95 4.56 1.61
C VAL A 136 -2.35 3.91 2.92
N ALA A 137 -2.32 4.68 4.01
CA ALA A 137 -2.95 4.33 5.27
C ALA A 137 -4.10 5.28 5.58
N GLY A 138 -4.93 4.97 6.55
CA GLY A 138 -5.99 5.91 6.91
C GLY A 138 -7.02 5.38 7.88
N CYS A 139 -8.05 6.20 8.08
CA CYS A 139 -9.16 5.88 8.96
C CYS A 139 -10.49 6.45 8.42
N GLY A 140 -11.57 6.00 9.01
CA GLY A 140 -12.92 6.44 8.65
C GLY A 140 -13.71 5.39 7.89
N PHE A 141 -14.47 5.82 6.90
CA PHE A 141 -15.39 4.92 6.19
C PHE A 141 -14.68 3.83 5.39
N ASP A 142 -13.57 4.14 4.74
CA ASP A 142 -12.77 3.16 3.98
C ASP A 142 -12.18 2.07 4.88
N ALA A 143 -11.65 2.43 6.05
CA ALA A 143 -11.16 1.49 7.04
C ALA A 143 -12.31 0.63 7.63
N LEU A 144 -13.48 1.23 7.85
CA LEU A 144 -14.67 0.50 8.30
C LEU A 144 -15.11 -0.55 7.26
N VAL A 145 -15.11 -0.18 5.97
CA VAL A 145 -15.41 -1.12 4.87
C VAL A 145 -14.38 -2.23 4.79
N THR A 146 -13.09 -1.89 4.87
CA THR A 146 -11.97 -2.84 4.86
C THR A 146 -12.10 -3.85 6.01
N HIS A 147 -12.36 -3.37 7.23
CA HIS A 147 -12.57 -4.21 8.41
C HIS A 147 -13.79 -5.12 8.27
N SER A 148 -14.90 -4.59 7.76
CA SER A 148 -16.14 -5.37 7.57
C SER A 148 -15.96 -6.45 6.51
N PHE A 149 -15.18 -6.17 5.46
CA PHE A 149 -14.87 -7.14 4.41
C PHE A 149 -13.98 -8.28 4.91
N ALA A 150 -12.95 -7.98 5.69
CA ALA A 150 -12.06 -8.98 6.26
C ALA A 150 -12.80 -9.97 7.19
N ASN A 151 -13.83 -9.49 7.90
CA ASN A 151 -14.63 -10.30 8.81
C ASN A 151 -15.84 -10.99 8.16
N SER A 152 -16.11 -10.73 6.87
CA SER A 152 -17.28 -11.26 6.18
C SER A 152 -17.08 -12.69 5.75
N LYS A 153 -17.90 -13.63 6.27
CA LYS A 153 -18.00 -15.03 5.82
C LYS A 153 -18.77 -15.17 4.49
N LYS A 154 -19.54 -14.17 4.09
CA LYS A 154 -20.38 -14.21 2.88
C LYS A 154 -19.64 -13.59 1.71
N ARG A 155 -19.16 -14.41 0.78
CA ARG A 155 -18.56 -14.00 -0.49
C ARG A 155 -19.67 -13.80 -1.53
N GLY A 156 -19.90 -12.54 -1.97
CA GLY A 156 -20.82 -12.21 -3.06
C GLY A 156 -20.94 -10.71 -3.27
N PHE A 157 -20.90 -10.29 -4.52
CA PHE A 157 -20.94 -8.87 -4.92
C PHE A 157 -22.14 -8.11 -4.33
N TRP A 158 -23.32 -8.67 -4.37
CA TRP A 158 -24.54 -8.02 -3.86
C TRP A 158 -24.55 -7.87 -2.33
N SER A 159 -24.03 -8.87 -1.59
CA SER A 159 -23.89 -8.79 -0.14
C SER A 159 -22.91 -7.68 0.26
N TYR A 160 -21.81 -7.56 -0.47
CA TYR A 160 -20.81 -6.52 -0.30
C TYR A 160 -21.37 -5.12 -0.59
N ALA A 161 -22.02 -4.93 -1.74
CA ALA A 161 -22.62 -3.65 -2.13
C ALA A 161 -23.69 -3.19 -1.11
N LYS A 162 -24.53 -4.11 -0.62
CA LYS A 162 -25.53 -3.81 0.41
C LYS A 162 -24.88 -3.40 1.74
N SER A 163 -23.78 -4.06 2.14
CA SER A 163 -23.05 -3.71 3.36
C SER A 163 -22.42 -2.32 3.26
N ILE A 164 -21.78 -2.00 2.13
CA ILE A 164 -21.21 -0.66 1.88
C ILE A 164 -22.31 0.40 1.94
N TYR A 165 -23.44 0.18 1.26
CA TYR A 165 -24.54 1.14 1.24
C TYR A 165 -25.11 1.37 2.64
N SER A 166 -25.31 0.30 3.40
CA SER A 166 -25.80 0.40 4.78
C SER A 166 -24.83 1.20 5.66
N GLN A 167 -23.54 0.87 5.59
CA GLN A 167 -22.51 1.58 6.35
C GLN A 167 -22.41 3.05 5.92
N PHE A 168 -22.46 3.32 4.61
CA PHE A 168 -22.46 4.68 4.08
C PHE A 168 -23.61 5.52 4.65
N LYS A 169 -24.82 4.94 4.73
CA LYS A 169 -26.00 5.63 5.24
C LYS A 169 -25.80 6.07 6.70
N TYR A 170 -25.27 5.20 7.54
CA TYR A 170 -25.19 5.43 8.99
C TYR A 170 -23.88 6.07 9.47
N THR A 171 -22.79 5.97 8.69
CA THR A 171 -21.54 6.65 9.06
C THR A 171 -21.66 8.15 8.80
N ARG A 172 -21.24 8.96 9.79
CA ARG A 172 -21.20 10.42 9.72
C ARG A 172 -19.77 10.90 9.53
N ASN A 173 -19.57 12.17 9.19
CA ASN A 173 -18.27 12.80 9.31
C ASN A 173 -17.76 12.68 10.75
N LEU A 174 -16.46 12.66 10.88
CA LEU A 174 -15.70 12.76 12.12
C LEU A 174 -15.17 14.17 12.22
N THR A 175 -15.20 14.75 13.40
CA THR A 175 -14.38 15.92 13.68
C THR A 175 -12.95 15.43 13.84
N VAL A 176 -12.07 15.94 13.01
CA VAL A 176 -10.63 15.64 13.02
C VAL A 176 -9.83 16.92 13.17
N ASP A 177 -8.85 16.87 14.05
CA ASP A 177 -7.90 17.95 14.27
C ASP A 177 -6.56 17.50 13.69
N VAL A 178 -6.07 18.23 12.67
CA VAL A 178 -4.83 17.91 11.96
C VAL A 178 -3.79 18.95 12.35
N GLU A 179 -2.76 18.49 13.07
CA GLU A 179 -1.61 19.30 13.50
C GLU A 179 -0.42 19.05 12.57
N ILE A 180 0.04 20.08 11.88
CA ILE A 180 1.22 20.10 11.01
C ILE A 180 2.08 21.28 11.43
N GLU A 181 3.38 21.05 11.72
CA GLU A 181 4.35 22.11 12.07
C GLU A 181 3.85 23.07 13.17
N SER A 182 3.12 22.54 14.16
CA SER A 182 2.50 23.29 15.27
C SER A 182 1.28 24.14 14.90
N GLU A 183 0.83 24.11 13.66
CA GLU A 183 -0.47 24.65 13.27
C GLU A 183 -1.53 23.55 13.33
N SER A 184 -2.66 23.84 13.95
CA SER A 184 -3.79 22.92 14.09
C SER A 184 -4.98 23.41 13.28
N ILE A 185 -5.56 22.52 12.50
CA ILE A 185 -6.69 22.81 11.62
C ILE A 185 -7.79 21.78 11.89
N GLU A 186 -8.93 22.25 12.37
CA GLU A 186 -10.13 21.41 12.54
C GLU A 186 -10.86 21.19 11.21
N HIS A 187 -11.15 19.94 10.89
CA HIS A 187 -11.90 19.53 9.71
C HIS A 187 -13.00 18.54 10.02
N GLN A 188 -13.99 18.49 9.13
CA GLN A 188 -14.96 17.39 9.10
C GLN A 188 -14.53 16.39 8.02
N ALA A 189 -14.34 15.12 8.37
CA ALA A 189 -13.90 14.10 7.42
C ALA A 189 -14.73 12.81 7.54
N PHE A 190 -15.12 12.27 6.41
CA PHE A 190 -15.74 10.95 6.28
C PHE A 190 -14.68 9.87 6.06
N ILE A 191 -13.61 10.23 5.36
CA ILE A 191 -12.39 9.45 5.16
C ILE A 191 -11.20 10.37 5.42
N VAL A 192 -10.22 9.85 6.15
CA VAL A 192 -8.90 10.44 6.32
C VAL A 192 -7.89 9.47 5.71
N SER A 193 -7.29 9.84 4.59
CA SER A 193 -6.24 9.04 3.94
C SER A 193 -4.90 9.74 4.09
N ILE A 194 -3.91 8.98 4.49
CA ILE A 194 -2.51 9.38 4.50
C ILE A 194 -1.85 8.69 3.32
N ALA A 195 -1.56 9.45 2.27
CA ALA A 195 -1.08 8.94 1.02
C ALA A 195 0.43 9.21 0.85
N ASN A 196 1.19 8.14 0.69
CA ASN A 196 2.54 8.17 0.14
C ASN A 196 2.49 8.02 -1.38
N GLY A 197 1.39 7.46 -1.90
CA GLY A 197 1.17 7.18 -3.30
C GLY A 197 -0.08 7.82 -3.88
N VAL A 198 -0.13 7.85 -5.20
CA VAL A 198 -1.15 8.59 -5.96
C VAL A 198 -2.56 7.98 -5.89
N GLN A 199 -2.70 6.69 -5.55
CA GLN A 199 -3.99 5.99 -5.69
C GLN A 199 -4.22 4.91 -4.63
N TRP A 200 -5.48 4.66 -4.29
CA TRP A 200 -5.86 3.49 -3.47
C TRP A 200 -5.65 2.16 -4.21
N GLY A 201 -5.67 2.17 -5.52
CA GLY A 201 -5.60 1.03 -6.43
C GLY A 201 -6.66 1.13 -7.53
N ASN A 202 -6.58 0.25 -8.55
CA ASN A 202 -7.54 0.18 -9.65
C ASN A 202 -7.86 1.53 -10.33
N ASN A 203 -6.87 2.44 -10.39
CA ASN A 203 -6.97 3.79 -10.97
C ASN A 203 -7.92 4.75 -10.21
N PHE A 204 -8.14 4.52 -8.92
CA PHE A 204 -8.80 5.49 -8.04
C PHE A 204 -7.75 6.38 -7.38
N TYR A 205 -7.61 7.60 -7.90
CA TYR A 205 -6.56 8.54 -7.52
C TYR A 205 -6.99 9.39 -6.33
N VAL A 206 -6.45 9.09 -5.14
CA VAL A 206 -6.74 9.80 -3.89
C VAL A 206 -5.90 11.06 -3.76
N ALA A 207 -4.65 10.99 -4.14
CA ALA A 207 -3.69 12.10 -4.16
C ALA A 207 -2.97 12.11 -5.53
N PRO A 208 -3.59 12.63 -6.60
CA PRO A 208 -3.05 12.53 -7.96
C PRO A 208 -1.69 13.20 -8.16
N ASP A 209 -1.33 14.15 -7.29
CA ASP A 209 -0.09 14.90 -7.33
C ASP A 209 0.96 14.39 -6.33
N ALA A 210 0.64 13.32 -5.56
CA ALA A 210 1.59 12.70 -4.65
C ALA A 210 2.79 12.11 -5.42
N SER A 211 3.94 12.15 -4.77
CA SER A 211 5.19 11.57 -5.29
C SER A 211 5.76 10.58 -4.29
N TYR A 212 6.24 9.46 -4.76
CA TYR A 212 6.79 8.41 -3.91
C TYR A 212 8.21 8.68 -3.39
N ASN A 213 8.80 9.82 -3.71
CA ASN A 213 10.20 10.14 -3.39
C ASN A 213 10.46 11.64 -3.21
N ASP A 214 9.47 12.41 -2.80
CA ASP A 214 9.62 13.86 -2.55
C ASP A 214 9.86 14.19 -1.06
N GLY A 215 9.85 13.18 -0.19
CA GLY A 215 10.03 13.35 1.24
C GLY A 215 8.81 13.92 1.95
N GLU A 216 7.62 13.80 1.37
CA GLU A 216 6.36 14.31 1.91
C GLU A 216 5.25 13.24 1.89
N LEU A 217 4.22 13.46 2.68
CA LEU A 217 2.98 12.67 2.71
C LEU A 217 1.80 13.60 2.42
N ASP A 218 0.82 13.10 1.68
CA ASP A 218 -0.42 13.82 1.43
C ASP A 218 -1.52 13.35 2.40
N ILE A 219 -2.01 14.23 3.27
CA ILE A 219 -3.19 14.00 4.08
C ILE A 219 -4.40 14.42 3.27
N VAL A 220 -5.27 13.48 2.98
CA VAL A 220 -6.48 13.68 2.18
C VAL A 220 -7.71 13.51 3.05
N LEU A 221 -8.45 14.59 3.23
CA LEU A 221 -9.68 14.65 4.02
C LEU A 221 -10.85 14.69 3.05
N LEU A 222 -11.62 13.60 2.98
CA LEU A 222 -12.82 13.51 2.15
C LEU A 222 -14.05 13.72 3.02
N ASN A 223 -14.83 14.75 2.72
CA ASN A 223 -16.14 14.97 3.31
C ASN A 223 -17.17 13.96 2.80
N LYS A 224 -18.14 13.59 3.64
CA LYS A 224 -19.21 12.67 3.24
C LYS A 224 -19.98 13.24 2.05
N PRO A 225 -19.95 12.58 0.87
CA PRO A 225 -20.73 13.02 -0.27
C PRO A 225 -22.22 12.80 -0.02
N LYS A 226 -23.05 13.70 -0.50
CA LYS A 226 -24.49 13.44 -0.65
C LYS A 226 -24.67 12.37 -1.75
N LEU A 227 -25.78 11.63 -1.70
CA LEU A 227 -25.98 10.49 -2.60
C LEU A 227 -25.84 10.86 -4.10
N TYR A 228 -26.35 12.03 -4.49
CA TYR A 228 -26.24 12.54 -5.87
C TYR A 228 -24.80 12.96 -6.25
N GLN A 229 -23.92 13.23 -5.28
CA GLN A 229 -22.52 13.60 -5.50
C GLN A 229 -21.61 12.37 -5.69
N VAL A 230 -22.04 11.18 -5.26
CA VAL A 230 -21.22 9.96 -5.29
C VAL A 230 -20.70 9.67 -6.70
N PHE A 231 -21.57 9.76 -7.71
CA PHE A 231 -21.15 9.51 -9.10
C PHE A 231 -20.11 10.53 -9.57
N GLY A 232 -20.31 11.81 -9.26
CA GLY A 232 -19.36 12.87 -9.55
C GLY A 232 -18.02 12.67 -8.85
N LEU A 233 -18.03 12.26 -7.58
CA LEU A 233 -16.83 11.94 -6.81
C LEU A 233 -16.05 10.77 -7.42
N VAL A 234 -16.74 9.66 -7.73
CA VAL A 234 -16.12 8.49 -8.39
C VAL A 234 -15.46 8.90 -9.71
N LYS A 235 -16.16 9.71 -10.52
CA LYS A 235 -15.61 10.24 -11.76
C LYS A 235 -14.39 11.15 -11.53
N ALA A 236 -14.45 12.02 -10.51
CA ALA A 236 -13.34 12.90 -10.16
C ALA A 236 -12.10 12.09 -9.74
N LEU A 237 -12.26 11.10 -8.86
CA LEU A 237 -11.18 10.21 -8.42
C LEU A 237 -10.57 9.39 -9.59
N TYR A 238 -11.41 8.92 -10.53
CA TYR A 238 -10.93 8.14 -11.67
C TYR A 238 -10.19 8.98 -12.72
N PHE A 239 -10.66 10.20 -12.98
CA PHE A 239 -10.09 11.10 -13.99
C PHE A 239 -9.12 12.15 -13.42
N ARG A 240 -8.68 12.00 -12.18
CA ARG A 240 -7.76 12.93 -11.48
C ARG A 240 -8.28 14.37 -11.43
N LYS A 241 -9.58 14.56 -11.27
CA LYS A 241 -10.19 15.89 -11.20
C LYS A 241 -10.31 16.37 -9.76
N GLU A 242 -10.16 17.66 -9.58
CA GLU A 242 -10.45 18.29 -8.29
C GLU A 242 -11.95 18.24 -7.96
N THR A 243 -12.25 18.25 -6.68
CA THR A 243 -13.60 18.31 -6.13
C THR A 243 -13.58 19.03 -4.80
N SER A 244 -14.60 19.84 -4.53
CA SER A 244 -14.78 20.54 -3.25
C SER A 244 -15.04 19.61 -2.06
N LEU A 245 -15.22 18.32 -2.31
CA LEU A 245 -15.38 17.30 -1.26
C LEU A 245 -14.05 16.87 -0.64
N ILE A 246 -12.92 17.22 -1.27
CA ILE A 246 -11.59 16.78 -0.85
C ILE A 246 -10.74 17.99 -0.47
N THR A 247 -10.17 17.95 0.72
CA THR A 247 -9.09 18.84 1.16
C THR A 247 -7.80 18.04 1.20
N ARG A 248 -6.70 18.60 0.69
CA ARG A 248 -5.38 17.99 0.71
C ARG A 248 -4.40 18.87 1.46
N LEU A 249 -3.60 18.26 2.33
CA LEU A 249 -2.55 18.91 3.11
C LEU A 249 -1.27 18.11 2.91
N ARG A 250 -0.15 18.78 2.66
CA ARG A 250 1.17 18.16 2.56
C ARG A 250 1.96 18.33 3.83
N CYS A 251 2.67 17.28 4.22
CA CYS A 251 3.49 17.31 5.43
C CYS A 251 4.61 16.26 5.40
N LYS A 252 5.66 16.52 6.18
CA LYS A 252 6.68 15.50 6.51
C LYS A 252 6.25 14.66 7.71
N GLN A 253 5.49 15.28 8.60
CA GLN A 253 4.91 14.68 9.79
C GLN A 253 3.63 15.40 10.19
N ALA A 254 2.72 14.67 10.79
CA ALA A 254 1.48 15.23 11.33
C ALA A 254 0.97 14.42 12.51
N ILE A 255 0.14 15.04 13.34
CA ILE A 255 -0.67 14.38 14.35
C ILE A 255 -2.12 14.63 14.01
N ILE A 256 -2.90 13.56 13.86
CA ILE A 256 -4.33 13.62 13.54
C ILE A 256 -5.10 13.09 14.72
N ARG A 257 -5.91 13.94 15.35
CA ARG A 257 -6.75 13.57 16.49
C ARG A 257 -8.21 13.50 16.04
N MET A 258 -8.90 12.42 16.38
CA MET A 258 -10.31 12.21 16.10
C MET A 258 -11.14 12.38 17.39
N GLU A 259 -12.37 12.85 17.26
CA GLU A 259 -13.33 12.99 18.39
C GLU A 259 -13.56 11.67 19.16
N ARG A 260 -13.34 10.52 18.50
CA ARG A 260 -13.55 9.16 19.04
C ARG A 260 -12.66 8.15 18.35
N PRO A 261 -12.38 6.97 18.95
CA PRO A 261 -11.65 5.90 18.30
C PRO A 261 -12.38 5.37 17.05
N VAL A 262 -11.66 5.27 15.93
CA VAL A 262 -12.17 4.80 14.63
C VAL A 262 -11.27 3.71 14.06
N TYR A 263 -11.85 2.85 13.22
CA TYR A 263 -11.06 1.84 12.51
C TYR A 263 -10.02 2.47 11.60
N THR A 264 -8.86 1.82 11.54
CA THR A 264 -7.74 2.19 10.69
C THR A 264 -7.38 1.07 9.73
N HIS A 265 -6.66 1.41 8.67
CA HIS A 265 -6.07 0.44 7.74
C HIS A 265 -4.66 0.89 7.30
N TYR A 266 -3.87 -0.07 6.82
CA TYR A 266 -2.54 0.13 6.24
C TYR A 266 -2.47 -0.64 4.92
N ASP A 267 -2.30 0.05 3.79
CA ASP A 267 -2.28 -0.54 2.44
C ASP A 267 -3.48 -1.47 2.16
N GLY A 268 -4.66 -1.15 2.72
CA GLY A 268 -5.87 -1.94 2.59
C GLY A 268 -5.99 -3.13 3.56
N GLU A 269 -5.03 -3.33 4.46
CA GLU A 269 -5.13 -4.31 5.54
C GLU A 269 -5.79 -3.69 6.77
N PRO A 270 -6.84 -4.31 7.34
CA PRO A 270 -7.53 -3.77 8.49
C PRO A 270 -6.65 -3.76 9.73
N ALA A 271 -6.79 -2.71 10.53
CA ALA A 271 -6.12 -2.59 11.82
C ALA A 271 -7.13 -2.30 12.94
N GLY A 272 -6.64 -2.03 14.15
CA GLY A 272 -7.47 -1.71 15.30
C GLY A 272 -8.22 -0.38 15.17
N LYS A 273 -8.78 0.06 16.29
CA LYS A 273 -9.32 1.41 16.42
C LYS A 273 -8.30 2.31 17.09
N GLU A 274 -8.13 3.49 16.53
CA GLU A 274 -7.23 4.51 17.04
C GLU A 274 -7.99 5.84 17.17
N GLN A 275 -7.57 6.68 18.08
CA GLN A 275 -8.10 8.03 18.25
C GLN A 275 -7.08 9.10 17.90
N VAL A 276 -5.80 8.74 17.90
CA VAL A 276 -4.68 9.60 17.52
C VAL A 276 -3.82 8.85 16.51
N LEU A 277 -3.50 9.51 15.41
CA LEU A 277 -2.58 9.00 14.40
C LEU A 277 -1.35 9.89 14.35
N GLU A 278 -0.21 9.34 14.72
CA GLU A 278 1.10 9.95 14.51
C GLU A 278 1.62 9.51 13.14
N VAL A 279 1.79 10.45 12.24
CA VAL A 279 2.14 10.22 10.85
C VAL A 279 3.50 10.82 10.55
N LYS A 280 4.39 10.06 9.93
CA LYS A 280 5.71 10.53 9.47
C LYS A 280 6.29 9.61 8.41
N LEU A 281 7.36 10.03 7.77
CA LEU A 281 8.17 9.16 6.93
C LEU A 281 9.15 8.31 7.75
N ALA A 282 9.49 7.14 7.25
CA ALA A 282 10.59 6.34 7.77
C ALA A 282 11.92 7.05 7.52
N ALA A 283 12.88 6.85 8.42
CA ALA A 283 14.20 7.49 8.33
C ALA A 283 14.98 7.13 7.05
N ASN A 284 14.76 5.94 6.53
CA ASN A 284 15.42 5.45 5.32
C ASN A 284 14.38 5.05 4.27
N PRO A 285 14.49 5.58 3.05
CA PRO A 285 13.67 5.13 1.93
C PRO A 285 14.08 3.72 1.48
N VAL A 286 13.18 3.04 0.80
CA VAL A 286 13.45 1.73 0.19
C VAL A 286 13.92 1.91 -1.25
N GLN A 287 15.00 1.24 -1.64
CA GLN A 287 15.44 1.20 -3.03
C GLN A 287 14.60 0.17 -3.80
N VAL A 288 13.72 0.64 -4.69
CA VAL A 288 12.84 -0.22 -5.50
C VAL A 288 13.42 -0.40 -6.90
N ILE A 289 13.44 -1.64 -7.39
CA ILE A 289 13.83 -1.96 -8.77
C ILE A 289 12.66 -1.59 -9.71
N CYS A 290 12.89 -0.62 -10.62
CA CYS A 290 11.88 -0.08 -11.53
C CYS A 290 12.46 0.39 -12.87
#